data_78977e45458ac51b44bdb2230bd6ddca
#
_entry.id   78977e45458ac51b44bdb2230bd6ddca
#
_cell.length_a   1.000
_cell.length_b   1.000
_cell.length_c   1.000
_cell.angle_alpha   90.00
_cell.angle_beta   90.00
_cell.angle_gamma   90.00
#
_symmetry.space_group_name_H-M   'P 1'
#
loop_
_entity.id
_entity.type
_entity.pdbx_description
1 polymer ?
#
loop_
_entity_poly.entity_id
_entity_poly.type
_entity_poly.pdbx_seq_one_letter_code
_entity_poly.pdbx_strand_id
1 'polypeptide(L)'
;SKYIEDLANGEICLALGWSGDVLQARDRAAEAGKGIVIDYKIPKEGAVMFFDNMAIPADASHVKNAHLFINYMLRPEVAAKNSNFLNYANSNAASWASLDEAVKGNPNIFPPPEMMTKLVPDLPESADFNKLLTRSWTRFRTGQ
;
A
#
# COMPACT_ATOMS: atom_id res chain seq x y z
N SER A 1 1.56 10.97 -3.98
CA SER A 1 1.76 11.77 -2.76
C SER A 1 3.14 12.42 -2.82
N LYS A 2 3.30 13.60 -2.21
CA LYS A 2 4.53 14.40 -2.31
C LYS A 2 5.78 13.63 -1.86
N TYR A 3 5.70 12.84 -0.81
CA TYR A 3 6.88 12.12 -0.29
C TYR A 3 7.47 11.08 -1.28
N ILE A 4 6.67 10.57 -2.22
CA ILE A 4 7.17 9.67 -3.28
C ILE A 4 8.18 10.41 -4.16
N GLU A 5 7.84 11.65 -4.54
CA GLU A 5 8.70 12.49 -5.37
C GLU A 5 9.91 12.98 -4.59
N ASP A 6 9.70 13.41 -3.34
CA ASP A 6 10.78 13.88 -2.47
C ASP A 6 11.83 12.78 -2.23
N LEU A 7 11.39 11.52 -2.02
CA LEU A 7 12.28 10.35 -1.96
C LEU A 7 13.00 10.12 -3.30
N ALA A 8 12.24 10.07 -4.40
CA ALA A 8 12.81 9.77 -5.72
C ALA A 8 13.84 10.82 -6.18
N ASN A 9 13.68 12.06 -5.74
CA ASN A 9 14.62 13.14 -6.02
C ASN A 9 15.75 13.29 -4.98
N GLY A 10 15.72 12.53 -3.89
CA GLY A 10 16.72 12.62 -2.82
C GLY A 10 16.58 13.86 -1.93
N GLU A 11 15.42 14.49 -1.92
CA GLU A 11 15.13 15.66 -1.08
C GLU A 11 14.93 15.28 0.39
N ILE A 12 14.54 14.03 0.65
CA ILE A 12 14.43 13.45 2.00
C ILE A 12 15.15 12.10 2.08
N CYS A 13 15.73 11.79 3.24
CA CYS A 13 16.50 10.58 3.47
C CYS A 13 15.70 9.47 4.14
N LEU A 14 14.57 9.82 4.79
CA LEU A 14 13.73 8.90 5.53
C LEU A 14 12.27 9.33 5.45
N ALA A 15 11.39 8.36 5.20
CA ALA A 15 9.95 8.58 5.24
C ALA A 15 9.25 7.39 5.88
N LEU A 16 8.16 7.65 6.60
CA LEU A 16 7.16 6.65 6.91
C LEU A 16 6.16 6.64 5.76
N GLY A 17 5.98 5.49 5.12
CA GLY A 17 5.14 5.40 3.93
C GLY A 17 4.66 3.98 3.66
N TRP A 18 3.77 3.86 2.69
CA TRP A 18 3.24 2.59 2.23
C TRP A 18 4.26 1.87 1.35
N SER A 19 4.31 0.53 1.44
CA SER A 19 5.29 -0.28 0.72
C SER A 19 5.31 -0.03 -0.79
N GLY A 20 4.16 -0.05 -1.45
CA GLY A 20 4.06 0.19 -2.89
C GLY A 20 4.45 1.60 -3.31
N ASP A 21 4.11 2.62 -2.50
CA ASP A 21 4.52 4.00 -2.75
C ASP A 21 6.03 4.16 -2.72
N VAL A 22 6.69 3.55 -1.72
CA VAL A 22 8.16 3.61 -1.61
C VAL A 22 8.83 2.82 -2.72
N LEU A 23 8.27 1.67 -3.12
CA LEU A 23 8.77 0.90 -4.26
C LEU A 23 8.59 1.66 -5.58
N GLN A 24 7.49 2.41 -5.77
CA GLN A 24 7.34 3.33 -6.90
C GLN A 24 8.39 4.46 -6.88
N ALA A 25 8.70 5.02 -5.70
CA ALA A 25 9.75 6.03 -5.58
C ALA A 25 11.12 5.46 -5.99
N ARG A 26 11.41 4.22 -5.59
CA ARG A 26 12.62 3.49 -6.01
C ARG A 26 12.71 3.35 -7.52
N ASP A 27 11.63 2.90 -8.14
CA ASP A 27 11.60 2.69 -9.59
C ASP A 27 11.79 4.02 -10.35
N ARG A 28 11.13 5.10 -9.91
CA ARG A 28 11.32 6.45 -10.46
C ARG A 28 12.76 6.96 -10.28
N ALA A 29 13.38 6.73 -9.13
CA ALA A 29 14.76 7.10 -8.88
C ALA A 29 15.74 6.38 -9.83
N ALA A 30 15.50 5.08 -10.05
CA ALA A 30 16.28 4.28 -10.98
C ALA A 30 16.12 4.77 -12.44
N GLU A 31 14.89 5.03 -12.88
CA GLU A 31 14.60 5.59 -14.21
C GLU A 31 15.26 6.96 -14.43
N ALA A 32 15.29 7.79 -13.41
CA ALA A 32 15.92 9.12 -13.48
C ALA A 32 17.45 9.07 -13.57
N GLY A 33 18.10 7.93 -13.25
CA GLY A 33 19.54 7.74 -13.38
C GLY A 33 20.41 8.62 -12.50
N LYS A 34 19.87 9.21 -11.44
CA LYS A 34 20.58 10.16 -10.53
C LYS A 34 21.43 9.49 -9.47
N GLY A 35 21.52 8.15 -9.46
CA GLY A 35 22.28 7.40 -8.45
C GLY A 35 21.63 7.34 -7.07
N ILE A 36 20.36 7.72 -6.95
CA ILE A 36 19.60 7.66 -5.70
C ILE A 36 19.12 6.23 -5.49
N VAL A 37 19.48 5.66 -4.33
CA VAL A 37 19.08 4.30 -3.94
C VAL A 37 18.04 4.39 -2.83
N ILE A 38 16.88 3.79 -3.07
CA ILE A 38 15.76 3.75 -2.13
C ILE A 38 15.51 2.29 -1.73
N ASP A 39 15.37 2.04 -0.45
CA ASP A 39 14.98 0.74 0.09
C ASP A 39 13.76 0.90 1.02
N TYR A 40 12.94 -0.13 1.09
CA TYR A 40 11.80 -0.21 2.02
C TYR A 40 12.07 -1.31 3.04
N LYS A 41 11.81 -1.03 4.30
CA LYS A 41 11.94 -2.02 5.37
C LYS A 41 10.71 -2.01 6.26
N ILE A 42 10.14 -3.18 6.48
CA ILE A 42 9.18 -3.39 7.56
C ILE A 42 9.99 -3.42 8.87
N PRO A 43 9.64 -2.61 9.87
CA PRO A 43 10.33 -2.65 11.17
C PRO A 43 10.27 -4.04 11.80
N LYS A 44 11.29 -4.41 12.55
CA LYS A 44 11.35 -5.71 13.24
C LYS A 44 10.23 -5.90 14.28
N GLU A 45 9.68 -4.81 14.76
CA GLU A 45 8.56 -4.73 15.69
C GLU A 45 7.23 -5.07 15.01
N GLY A 46 7.13 -4.87 13.70
CA GLY A 46 5.94 -5.04 12.89
C GLY A 46 5.47 -3.73 12.24
N ALA A 47 4.34 -3.78 11.58
CA ALA A 47 3.74 -2.63 10.92
C ALA A 47 2.22 -2.77 10.85
N VAL A 48 1.55 -1.67 10.53
CA VAL A 48 0.13 -1.67 10.20
C VAL A 48 -0.06 -2.26 8.80
N MET A 49 -1.06 -3.12 8.67
CA MET A 49 -1.49 -3.72 7.42
C MET A 49 -2.91 -3.25 7.12
N PHE A 50 -3.16 -2.83 5.89
CA PHE A 50 -4.49 -2.44 5.44
C PHE A 50 -4.97 -3.31 4.27
N PHE A 51 -6.28 -3.31 4.07
CA PHE A 51 -6.93 -4.00 2.98
C PHE A 51 -7.86 -3.05 2.25
N ASP A 52 -7.56 -2.74 1.00
CA ASP A 52 -8.46 -2.00 0.14
C ASP A 52 -9.63 -2.89 -0.30
N ASN A 53 -10.84 -2.38 -0.17
CA ASN A 53 -12.06 -3.10 -0.48
C ASN A 53 -12.90 -2.32 -1.50
N MET A 54 -13.51 -3.03 -2.42
CA MET A 54 -14.55 -2.48 -3.28
C MET A 54 -15.92 -2.75 -2.68
N ALA A 55 -16.71 -1.71 -2.49
CA ALA A 55 -18.07 -1.81 -1.95
C ALA A 55 -19.07 -1.17 -2.91
N ILE A 56 -20.30 -1.69 -2.92
CA ILE A 56 -21.42 -1.14 -3.69
C ILE A 56 -22.36 -0.49 -2.68
N PRO A 57 -22.59 0.85 -2.72
CA PRO A 57 -23.56 1.50 -1.87
C PRO A 57 -24.96 0.90 -2.05
N ALA A 58 -25.76 0.87 -0.96
CA ALA A 58 -27.09 0.25 -0.98
C ALA A 58 -28.06 0.97 -1.94
N ASP A 59 -27.83 2.25 -2.19
CA ASP A 59 -28.62 3.12 -3.07
C ASP A 59 -28.00 3.31 -4.48
N ALA A 60 -27.00 2.50 -4.83
CA ALA A 60 -26.34 2.59 -6.13
C ALA A 60 -27.32 2.33 -7.28
N SER A 61 -27.35 3.22 -8.26
CA SER A 61 -28.26 3.13 -9.41
C SER A 61 -27.84 2.11 -10.47
N HIS A 62 -26.55 1.72 -10.49
CA HIS A 62 -25.97 0.83 -11.50
C HIS A 62 -25.29 -0.41 -10.89
N VAL A 63 -25.97 -1.08 -9.96
CA VAL A 63 -25.45 -2.25 -9.21
C VAL A 63 -24.92 -3.36 -10.14
N LYS A 64 -25.63 -3.65 -11.24
CA LYS A 64 -25.20 -4.66 -12.23
C LYS A 64 -23.83 -4.31 -12.83
N ASN A 65 -23.61 -3.05 -13.20
CA ASN A 65 -22.35 -2.60 -13.78
C ASN A 65 -21.22 -2.63 -12.73
N ALA A 66 -21.52 -2.29 -11.47
CA ALA A 66 -20.58 -2.39 -10.37
C ALA A 66 -20.11 -3.84 -10.16
N HIS A 67 -21.02 -4.81 -10.17
CA HIS A 67 -20.66 -6.23 -10.11
C HIS A 67 -19.81 -6.67 -11.30
N LEU A 68 -20.13 -6.22 -12.52
CA LEU A 68 -19.31 -6.54 -13.70
C LEU A 68 -17.88 -6.00 -13.55
N PHE A 69 -17.72 -4.78 -13.04
CA PHE A 69 -16.42 -4.20 -12.78
C PHE A 69 -15.64 -4.96 -11.70
N ILE A 70 -16.27 -5.25 -10.56
CA ILE A 70 -15.66 -6.03 -9.48
C ILE A 70 -15.22 -7.41 -10.00
N ASN A 71 -16.10 -8.10 -10.72
CA ASN A 71 -15.77 -9.40 -11.31
C ASN A 71 -14.61 -9.32 -12.31
N TYR A 72 -14.51 -8.24 -13.08
CA TYR A 72 -13.36 -8.01 -13.96
C TYR A 72 -12.07 -7.84 -13.16
N MET A 73 -12.09 -7.01 -12.11
CA MET A 73 -10.92 -6.77 -11.25
C MET A 73 -10.45 -8.01 -10.50
N LEU A 74 -11.37 -8.93 -10.19
CA LEU A 74 -11.08 -10.20 -9.52
C LEU A 74 -10.54 -11.29 -10.46
N ARG A 75 -10.46 -11.07 -11.75
CA ARG A 75 -9.82 -12.03 -12.66
C ARG A 75 -8.35 -12.19 -12.30
N PRO A 76 -7.81 -13.42 -12.24
CA PRO A 76 -6.42 -13.66 -11.82
C PRO A 76 -5.39 -12.85 -12.59
N GLU A 77 -5.54 -12.79 -13.91
CA GLU A 77 -4.63 -12.04 -14.78
C GLU A 77 -4.72 -10.52 -14.59
N VAL A 78 -5.89 -9.99 -14.24
CA VAL A 78 -6.08 -8.57 -13.96
C VAL A 78 -5.51 -8.22 -12.57
N ALA A 79 -5.80 -9.04 -11.56
CA ALA A 79 -5.24 -8.87 -10.22
C ALA A 79 -3.71 -8.92 -10.24
N ALA A 80 -3.11 -9.86 -11.01
CA ALA A 80 -1.66 -9.95 -11.17
C ALA A 80 -1.08 -8.70 -11.85
N LYS A 81 -1.69 -8.21 -12.92
CA LYS A 81 -1.25 -6.97 -13.59
C LYS A 81 -1.28 -5.77 -12.65
N ASN A 82 -2.31 -5.66 -11.81
CA ASN A 82 -2.37 -4.59 -10.81
C ASN A 82 -1.23 -4.70 -9.80
N SER A 83 -0.97 -5.89 -9.26
CA SER A 83 0.14 -6.09 -8.33
C SER A 83 1.50 -5.80 -8.95
N ASN A 84 1.73 -6.26 -10.17
CA ASN A 84 2.99 -6.02 -10.90
C ASN A 84 3.21 -4.52 -11.16
N PHE A 85 2.15 -3.77 -11.45
CA PHE A 85 2.24 -2.33 -11.72
C PHE A 85 2.34 -1.48 -10.46
N LEU A 86 1.56 -1.82 -9.41
CA LEU A 86 1.45 -1.01 -8.19
C LEU A 86 2.47 -1.39 -7.12
N ASN A 87 3.14 -2.54 -7.25
CA ASN A 87 4.02 -3.11 -6.22
C ASN A 87 3.29 -3.39 -4.88
N TYR A 88 2.01 -3.72 -4.93
CA TYR A 88 1.22 -4.18 -3.78
C TYR A 88 0.79 -5.64 -3.94
N ALA A 89 0.74 -6.35 -2.83
CA ALA A 89 0.14 -7.68 -2.80
C ALA A 89 -1.37 -7.60 -3.10
N ASN A 90 -1.94 -8.72 -3.54
CA ASN A 90 -3.38 -8.87 -3.68
C ASN A 90 -3.84 -10.16 -2.98
N SER A 91 -5.13 -10.23 -2.67
CA SER A 91 -5.74 -11.38 -1.97
C SER A 91 -6.22 -12.50 -2.89
N ASN A 92 -6.03 -12.40 -4.21
CA ASN A 92 -6.46 -13.41 -5.16
C ASN A 92 -5.37 -14.49 -5.34
N ALA A 93 -5.50 -15.61 -4.64
CA ALA A 93 -4.52 -16.70 -4.70
C ALA A 93 -4.29 -17.23 -6.12
N ALA A 94 -5.31 -17.21 -6.98
CA ALA A 94 -5.18 -17.67 -8.37
C ALA A 94 -4.31 -16.74 -9.24
N SER A 95 -4.10 -15.49 -8.82
CA SER A 95 -3.23 -14.54 -9.53
C SER A 95 -1.74 -14.89 -9.43
N TRP A 96 -1.35 -15.73 -8.45
CA TRP A 96 0.04 -16.06 -8.17
C TRP A 96 0.83 -16.54 -9.39
N ALA A 97 0.20 -17.36 -10.24
CA ALA A 97 0.85 -17.89 -11.44
C ALA A 97 1.22 -16.80 -12.48
N SER A 98 0.51 -15.67 -12.45
CA SER A 98 0.67 -14.56 -13.40
C SER A 98 1.42 -13.35 -12.82
N LEU A 99 1.89 -13.44 -11.58
CA LEU A 99 2.75 -12.41 -10.99
C LEU A 99 4.17 -12.51 -11.56
N ASP A 100 4.82 -11.37 -11.72
CA ASP A 100 6.23 -11.30 -12.08
C ASP A 100 7.11 -11.87 -10.95
N GLU A 101 8.20 -12.53 -11.29
CA GLU A 101 9.10 -13.15 -10.31
C GLU A 101 9.71 -12.12 -9.34
N ALA A 102 9.98 -10.91 -9.83
CA ALA A 102 10.45 -9.79 -8.99
C ALA A 102 9.42 -9.36 -7.93
N VAL A 103 8.14 -9.47 -8.23
CA VAL A 103 7.03 -9.16 -7.30
C VAL A 103 6.83 -10.31 -6.31
N LYS A 104 6.79 -11.55 -6.80
CA LYS A 104 6.65 -12.75 -5.95
C LYS A 104 7.77 -12.88 -4.93
N GLY A 105 9.01 -12.66 -5.36
CA GLY A 105 10.20 -12.81 -4.53
C GLY A 105 10.48 -11.63 -3.60
N ASN A 106 9.68 -10.58 -3.65
CA ASN A 106 9.92 -9.39 -2.83
C ASN A 106 9.22 -9.51 -1.46
N PRO A 107 9.99 -9.68 -0.35
CA PRO A 107 9.42 -9.81 1.00
C PRO A 107 8.74 -8.54 1.51
N ASN A 108 8.91 -7.42 0.84
CA ASN A 108 8.22 -6.16 1.15
C ASN A 108 6.85 -6.06 0.46
N ILE A 109 6.58 -6.91 -0.54
CA ILE A 109 5.27 -7.04 -1.20
C ILE A 109 4.53 -8.24 -0.63
N PHE A 110 5.19 -9.39 -0.55
CA PHE A 110 4.68 -10.62 0.05
C PHE A 110 5.53 -11.02 1.25
N PRO A 111 5.24 -10.45 2.45
CA PRO A 111 6.02 -10.73 3.65
C PRO A 111 6.01 -12.21 4.00
N PRO A 112 7.14 -12.76 4.50
CA PRO A 112 7.21 -14.15 4.93
C PRO A 112 6.32 -14.39 6.18
N PRO A 113 5.94 -15.66 6.45
CA PRO A 113 5.00 -15.99 7.53
C PRO A 113 5.38 -15.43 8.91
N GLU A 114 6.66 -15.42 9.25
CA GLU A 114 7.16 -14.87 10.52
C GLU A 114 6.94 -13.35 10.63
N MET A 115 6.98 -12.64 9.52
CA MET A 115 6.67 -11.20 9.51
C MET A 115 5.16 -10.96 9.54
N MET A 116 4.39 -11.79 8.85
CA MET A 116 2.92 -11.70 8.86
C MET A 116 2.33 -11.76 10.27
N THR A 117 2.95 -12.49 11.20
CA THR A 117 2.51 -12.56 12.60
C THR A 117 2.69 -11.23 13.36
N LYS A 118 3.48 -10.32 12.83
CA LYS A 118 3.76 -8.99 13.43
C LYS A 118 3.00 -7.86 12.75
N LEU A 119 2.28 -8.16 11.68
CA LEU A 119 1.45 -7.17 11.02
C LEU A 119 0.08 -7.08 11.71
N VAL A 120 -0.35 -5.84 11.97
CA VAL A 120 -1.61 -5.55 12.66
C VAL A 120 -2.57 -4.92 11.65
N PRO A 121 -3.79 -5.44 11.49
CA PRO A 121 -4.76 -4.81 10.61
C PRO A 121 -5.16 -3.43 11.15
N ASP A 122 -5.31 -2.48 10.23
CA ASP A 122 -5.87 -1.16 10.55
C ASP A 122 -7.37 -1.29 10.77
N LEU A 123 -7.80 -1.16 12.02
CA LEU A 123 -9.21 -1.29 12.42
C LEU A 123 -9.81 0.10 12.68
N PRO A 124 -11.12 0.27 12.45
CA PRO A 124 -11.79 1.52 12.77
C PRO A 124 -11.65 1.87 14.25
N GLU A 125 -11.20 3.06 14.51
CA GLU A 125 -11.03 3.59 15.86
C GLU A 125 -12.34 4.12 16.44
N SER A 126 -12.44 4.16 17.78
CA SER A 126 -13.60 4.76 18.44
C SER A 126 -13.70 6.26 18.15
N ALA A 127 -14.91 6.81 18.20
CA ALA A 127 -15.13 8.25 18.01
C ALA A 127 -14.34 9.11 19.01
N ASP A 128 -14.15 8.65 20.24
CA ASP A 128 -13.41 9.39 21.25
C ASP A 128 -11.90 9.32 21.01
N PHE A 129 -11.39 8.19 20.55
CA PHE A 129 -9.99 8.06 20.13
C PHE A 129 -9.70 8.98 18.93
N ASN A 130 -10.59 9.01 17.93
CA ASN A 130 -10.44 9.91 16.78
C ASN A 130 -10.42 11.40 17.18
N LYS A 131 -11.23 11.80 18.18
CA LYS A 131 -11.17 13.17 18.74
C LYS A 131 -9.82 13.44 19.40
N LEU A 132 -9.32 12.48 20.18
CA LEU A 132 -8.03 12.58 20.85
C LEU A 132 -6.90 12.69 19.80
N LEU A 133 -6.90 11.82 18.79
CA LEU A 133 -5.92 11.82 17.71
C LEU A 133 -5.91 13.17 16.97
N THR A 134 -7.08 13.68 16.61
CA THR A 134 -7.21 14.98 15.92
C THR A 134 -6.66 16.13 16.75
N ARG A 135 -6.97 16.17 18.06
CA ARG A 135 -6.43 17.19 18.98
C ARG A 135 -4.92 17.09 19.11
N SER A 136 -4.40 15.88 19.31
CA SER A 136 -2.96 15.62 19.45
C SER A 136 -2.20 16.01 18.18
N TRP A 137 -2.74 15.68 17.01
CA TRP A 137 -2.18 16.06 15.74
C TRP A 137 -2.18 17.58 15.51
N THR A 138 -3.27 18.25 15.89
CA THR A 138 -3.37 19.72 15.79
C THR A 138 -2.32 20.37 16.70
N ARG A 139 -2.20 19.93 17.95
CA ARG A 139 -1.17 20.44 18.89
C ARG A 139 0.24 20.23 18.34
N PHE A 140 0.53 19.05 17.82
CA PHE A 140 1.83 18.75 17.22
C PHE A 140 2.15 19.70 16.05
N ARG A 141 1.17 19.93 15.17
CA ARG A 141 1.37 20.80 13.99
C ARG A 141 1.48 22.28 14.30
N THR A 142 0.77 22.75 15.32
CA THR A 142 0.71 24.17 15.69
C THR A 142 1.71 24.55 16.77
N GLY A 143 2.36 23.58 17.41
CA GLY A 143 3.28 23.81 18.52
C GLY A 143 2.61 24.28 19.81
N GLN A 144 1.28 24.09 19.93
CA GLN A 144 0.48 24.51 21.10
C GLN A 144 0.14 23.35 22.02
#